data_f3e905ccf3869b061c593d905681f61b
#
_entry.id   f3e905ccf3869b061c593d905681f61b
#
_cell.length_a   1.000
_cell.length_b   1.000
_cell.length_c   1.000
_cell.angle_alpha   90.00
_cell.angle_beta   90.00
_cell.angle_gamma   90.00
#
_symmetry.space_group_name_H-M   'P 1'
#
loop_
_entity.id
_entity.type
_entity.pdbx_description
1 polymer ?
#
loop_
_entity_poly.entity_id
_entity_poly.type
_entity_poly.pdbx_seq_one_letter_code
_entity_poly.pdbx_strand_id
1 'polypeptide(L)'
;MMTEEGEVIEDNTIVEFKYELDNDKHWRWVPLRVRYDKTAAFRNGEKNYGNAYHVADSNWHSIHNPITVEMITSGKEIPNELANDDIYYNAVGKDTQTRALRDFHNLFVKKALIKGASRPGDTLIDLAVGKGGDFSKWISAKLKFVFGMDISRDNIQNRLNGACARYINYKKKFRDVPAVLFVHGNSSVNIRDGEAAYSDKGKQITRAVFGQGAKDSTDLGEGVFKLFGHGEEGFNVCSIQFAIHYMFEGQKTLQEFLRNVSETTKVGGYFIGTSYDGGTIFNMLSKKKQGESISVMNDEHKLWSVTKQYDHKTFEDNESSVGYAIDVYQESINKVFREYLVNYTYLGRLLENYGFVLITQKEAKQIGLPSGSGMFGELFNAMNNELSRKGKSKKHSGYKNEYGTAANMTPGEKQISFLNKYFVFKKIRDVDANKVSMDLLGITEEEVTAQNELSEEAADAVQEAEPVQESELEPELEPEPELEPELEPELELEAADAVQLESTPPLQEKIISKEAALTNKATTRKKRKLVLKKKK
;
A
#
# COMPACT_ATOMS: atom_id res chain seq x y z
N MET A 1 38.07 -6.49 22.92
CA MET A 1 37.79 -7.01 21.56
C MET A 1 38.58 -6.16 20.56
N MET A 2 39.07 -6.75 19.47
CA MET A 2 39.86 -6.02 18.45
C MET A 2 39.18 -6.16 17.09
N THR A 3 39.32 -5.13 16.26
CA THR A 3 38.90 -5.16 14.87
C THR A 3 39.89 -5.95 13.99
N GLU A 4 39.51 -6.29 12.76
CA GLU A 4 40.45 -6.91 11.79
C GLU A 4 41.64 -6.01 11.46
N GLU A 5 41.46 -4.69 11.53
CA GLU A 5 42.55 -3.72 11.36
C GLU A 5 43.45 -3.57 12.60
N GLY A 6 43.18 -4.35 13.67
CA GLY A 6 44.01 -4.39 14.88
C GLY A 6 43.73 -3.29 15.90
N GLU A 7 42.60 -2.59 15.76
CA GLU A 7 42.19 -1.52 16.67
C GLU A 7 41.44 -2.08 17.87
N VAL A 8 41.67 -1.55 19.05
CA VAL A 8 40.92 -1.92 20.27
C VAL A 8 39.56 -1.26 20.25
N ILE A 9 38.52 -2.04 20.52
CA ILE A 9 37.15 -1.54 20.65
C ILE A 9 36.95 -1.10 22.09
N GLU A 10 36.83 0.20 22.28
CA GLU A 10 36.57 0.85 23.58
C GLU A 10 35.07 1.09 23.76
N ASP A 11 34.65 1.46 24.97
CA ASP A 11 33.29 1.87 25.26
C ASP A 11 32.89 3.13 24.45
N ASN A 12 31.62 3.20 24.12
CA ASN A 12 31.04 4.31 23.34
C ASN A 12 31.74 4.55 21.99
N THR A 13 32.18 3.47 21.35
CA THR A 13 32.86 3.47 20.05
C THR A 13 31.92 2.95 18.97
N ILE A 14 31.87 3.65 17.83
CA ILE A 14 31.14 3.19 16.65
C ILE A 14 32.07 2.35 15.80
N VAL A 15 31.68 1.10 15.56
CA VAL A 15 32.44 0.10 14.82
C VAL A 15 31.71 -0.30 13.54
N GLU A 16 32.45 -0.45 12.46
CA GLU A 16 31.96 -1.02 11.21
C GLU A 16 32.14 -2.55 11.25
N PHE A 17 31.06 -3.28 10.97
CA PHE A 17 31.06 -4.74 10.94
C PHE A 17 30.80 -5.26 9.53
N LYS A 18 31.38 -6.40 9.19
CA LYS A 18 30.92 -7.25 8.09
C LYS A 18 30.18 -8.47 8.63
N TYR A 19 29.35 -9.08 7.81
CA TYR A 19 28.60 -10.28 8.16
C TYR A 19 29.10 -11.46 7.32
N GLU A 20 29.64 -12.49 7.99
CA GLU A 20 30.21 -13.68 7.37
C GLU A 20 29.29 -14.87 7.61
N LEU A 21 28.62 -15.34 6.56
CA LEU A 21 27.67 -16.44 6.64
C LEU A 21 28.31 -17.77 7.02
N ASP A 22 29.58 -17.98 6.68
CA ASP A 22 30.32 -19.22 6.91
C ASP A 22 30.83 -19.36 8.35
N ASN A 23 30.80 -18.29 9.13
CA ASN A 23 31.19 -18.32 10.52
C ASN A 23 30.11 -18.95 11.40
N ASP A 24 30.50 -19.43 12.59
CA ASP A 24 29.57 -19.85 13.64
C ASP A 24 28.54 -18.77 13.93
N LYS A 25 27.30 -19.17 14.21
CA LYS A 25 26.14 -18.28 14.37
C LYS A 25 26.39 -17.08 15.30
N HIS A 26 27.19 -17.29 16.37
CA HIS A 26 27.51 -16.25 17.35
C HIS A 26 28.65 -15.31 16.91
N TRP A 27 29.40 -15.67 15.87
CA TRP A 27 30.58 -14.93 15.39
C TRP A 27 30.45 -14.44 13.95
N ARG A 28 29.25 -14.37 13.43
CA ARG A 28 28.99 -13.89 12.05
C ARG A 28 29.22 -12.41 11.87
N TRP A 29 29.05 -11.62 12.93
CA TRP A 29 29.37 -10.20 12.89
C TRP A 29 30.83 -10.00 13.26
N VAL A 30 31.66 -9.72 12.25
CA VAL A 30 33.11 -9.53 12.38
C VAL A 30 33.39 -8.03 12.38
N PRO A 31 34.02 -7.48 13.44
CA PRO A 31 34.36 -6.07 13.51
C PRO A 31 35.50 -5.75 12.55
N LEU A 32 35.27 -4.86 11.57
CA LEU A 32 36.24 -4.46 10.56
C LEU A 32 37.19 -3.39 11.09
N ARG A 33 36.63 -2.25 11.47
CA ARG A 33 37.37 -1.08 11.89
C ARG A 33 36.57 -0.15 12.78
N VAL A 34 37.26 0.69 13.55
CA VAL A 34 36.67 1.78 14.31
C VAL A 34 36.32 2.95 13.37
N ARG A 35 35.10 3.46 13.50
CA ARG A 35 34.66 4.67 12.77
C ARG A 35 34.90 5.91 13.64
N TYR A 36 36.12 6.46 13.62
CA TYR A 36 36.53 7.59 14.46
C TYR A 36 35.65 8.84 14.24
N ASP A 37 35.29 9.14 12.99
CA ASP A 37 34.38 10.23 12.63
C ASP A 37 33.00 10.08 13.30
N LYS A 38 32.47 8.87 13.25
CA LYS A 38 31.16 8.52 13.83
C LYS A 38 31.21 8.42 15.35
N THR A 39 32.30 7.93 15.88
CA THR A 39 32.54 7.88 17.33
C THR A 39 32.58 9.29 17.92
N ALA A 40 33.31 10.24 17.28
CA ALA A 40 33.33 11.63 17.70
C ALA A 40 31.92 12.26 17.63
N ALA A 41 31.18 12.06 16.54
CA ALA A 41 29.78 12.51 16.40
C ALA A 41 28.87 11.95 17.51
N PHE A 42 29.02 10.66 17.84
CA PHE A 42 28.26 10.02 18.91
C PHE A 42 28.60 10.60 20.28
N ARG A 43 29.87 10.73 20.61
CA ARG A 43 30.34 11.31 21.89
C ARG A 43 29.92 12.77 22.06
N ASN A 44 29.80 13.52 20.95
CA ASN A 44 29.31 14.91 20.93
C ASN A 44 27.76 15.01 20.98
N GLY A 45 27.03 13.90 21.03
CA GLY A 45 25.57 13.92 21.06
C GLY A 45 24.90 14.28 19.74
N GLU A 46 25.60 14.16 18.61
CA GLU A 46 25.04 14.38 17.29
C GLU A 46 24.05 13.26 16.91
N LYS A 47 23.08 13.57 16.03
CA LYS A 47 22.00 12.62 15.71
C LYS A 47 22.35 11.61 14.60
N ASN A 48 23.40 11.83 13.84
CA ASN A 48 23.71 11.07 12.62
C ASN A 48 25.04 10.28 12.73
N TYR A 49 25.28 9.67 13.86
CA TYR A 49 26.49 8.88 14.11
C TYR A 49 26.42 7.43 13.60
N GLY A 50 25.23 6.87 13.37
CA GLY A 50 25.05 5.50 12.92
C GLY A 50 24.16 5.40 11.68
N ASN A 51 24.00 4.18 11.18
CA ASN A 51 23.08 3.91 10.09
C ASN A 51 21.63 4.12 10.56
N ALA A 52 20.82 4.75 9.73
CA ALA A 52 19.39 4.78 9.95
C ALA A 52 18.82 3.35 9.88
N TYR A 53 17.76 3.05 10.64
CA TYR A 53 17.17 1.70 10.70
C TYR A 53 16.93 1.10 9.31
N HIS A 54 16.33 1.86 8.39
CA HIS A 54 16.04 1.39 7.03
C HIS A 54 17.29 1.03 6.22
N VAL A 55 18.44 1.66 6.50
CA VAL A 55 19.72 1.34 5.85
C VAL A 55 20.28 0.04 6.40
N ALA A 56 20.20 -0.14 7.73
CA ALA A 56 20.64 -1.37 8.38
C ALA A 56 19.77 -2.56 7.94
N ASP A 57 18.46 -2.38 7.87
CA ASP A 57 17.48 -3.35 7.43
C ASP A 57 17.70 -3.75 5.96
N SER A 58 17.90 -2.76 5.06
CA SER A 58 18.22 -3.01 3.65
C SER A 58 19.54 -3.79 3.48
N ASN A 59 20.56 -3.44 4.25
CA ASN A 59 21.83 -4.18 4.24
C ASN A 59 21.66 -5.62 4.73
N TRP A 60 20.89 -5.81 5.81
CA TRP A 60 20.58 -7.14 6.32
C TRP A 60 19.91 -8.02 5.26
N HIS A 61 18.89 -7.49 4.58
CA HIS A 61 18.24 -8.20 3.48
C HIS A 61 19.19 -8.51 2.32
N SER A 62 20.04 -7.57 1.93
CA SER A 62 21.02 -7.78 0.86
C SER A 62 22.08 -8.84 1.21
N ILE A 63 22.50 -8.91 2.47
CA ILE A 63 23.43 -9.93 2.96
C ILE A 63 22.83 -11.34 2.88
N HIS A 64 21.55 -11.49 3.23
CA HIS A 64 20.87 -12.79 3.25
C HIS A 64 20.27 -13.19 1.89
N ASN A 65 20.08 -12.22 1.00
CA ASN A 65 19.58 -12.43 -0.36
C ASN A 65 20.49 -11.71 -1.36
N PRO A 66 21.74 -12.17 -1.54
CA PRO A 66 22.70 -11.51 -2.41
C PRO A 66 22.26 -11.67 -3.88
N ILE A 67 22.52 -10.63 -4.67
CA ILE A 67 22.35 -10.71 -6.12
C ILE A 67 23.53 -11.53 -6.67
N THR A 68 23.23 -12.68 -7.26
CA THR A 68 24.26 -13.57 -7.84
C THR A 68 24.62 -13.17 -9.28
N VAL A 69 25.76 -13.62 -9.74
CA VAL A 69 26.20 -13.43 -11.13
C VAL A 69 25.21 -14.07 -12.10
N GLU A 70 24.63 -15.23 -11.73
CA GLU A 70 23.62 -15.95 -12.51
C GLU A 70 22.33 -15.15 -12.63
N MET A 71 21.89 -14.47 -11.57
CA MET A 71 20.72 -13.57 -11.61
C MET A 71 20.93 -12.43 -12.62
N ILE A 72 22.14 -11.85 -12.65
CA ILE A 72 22.47 -10.71 -13.53
C ILE A 72 22.62 -11.17 -14.98
N THR A 73 23.31 -12.30 -15.21
CA THR A 73 23.73 -12.71 -16.56
C THR A 73 22.68 -13.54 -17.30
N SER A 74 21.97 -14.43 -16.59
CA SER A 74 21.04 -15.39 -17.21
C SER A 74 19.59 -15.21 -16.76
N GLY A 75 19.32 -14.41 -15.73
CA GLY A 75 18.00 -14.31 -15.11
C GLY A 75 17.54 -15.61 -14.43
N LYS A 76 18.45 -16.59 -14.27
CA LYS A 76 18.21 -17.82 -13.52
C LYS A 76 18.40 -17.54 -12.03
N GLU A 77 17.77 -18.36 -11.19
CA GLU A 77 17.89 -18.25 -9.72
C GLU A 77 17.34 -16.96 -9.11
N ILE A 78 16.59 -16.18 -9.86
CA ILE A 78 15.82 -15.10 -9.23
C ILE A 78 14.78 -15.79 -8.34
N PRO A 79 14.87 -15.66 -7.00
CA PRO A 79 13.91 -16.29 -6.11
C PRO A 79 12.50 -15.81 -6.46
N ASN A 80 11.54 -16.73 -6.56
CA ASN A 80 10.12 -16.38 -6.67
C ASN A 80 9.63 -15.54 -5.47
N GLU A 81 10.42 -15.50 -4.39
CA GLU A 81 10.21 -14.75 -3.15
C GLU A 81 10.80 -13.33 -3.13
N LEU A 82 11.25 -12.79 -4.25
CA LEU A 82 11.41 -11.32 -4.35
C LEU A 82 10.09 -10.56 -4.15
N ALA A 83 9.00 -11.31 -3.92
CA ALA A 83 7.73 -10.80 -3.42
C ALA A 83 7.80 -10.18 -2.01
N ASN A 84 8.86 -10.38 -1.26
CA ASN A 84 9.12 -9.72 0.04
C ASN A 84 9.82 -8.35 -0.09
N ASP A 85 9.93 -7.81 -1.28
CA ASP A 85 10.21 -6.41 -1.44
C ASP A 85 8.96 -5.61 -1.05
N ASP A 86 8.89 -5.17 0.18
CA ASP A 86 7.83 -4.30 0.72
C ASP A 86 7.57 -3.01 -0.09
N ILE A 87 8.42 -2.72 -1.07
CA ILE A 87 8.31 -1.54 -1.93
C ILE A 87 7.57 -1.88 -3.22
N TYR A 88 6.24 -1.73 -3.18
CA TYR A 88 5.40 -1.90 -4.36
C TYR A 88 5.63 -0.82 -5.44
N TYR A 89 5.87 0.44 -5.03
CA TYR A 89 6.09 1.55 -5.96
C TYR A 89 7.57 1.94 -5.99
N ASN A 90 8.30 1.48 -6.99
CA ASN A 90 9.66 1.92 -7.28
C ASN A 90 9.58 3.21 -8.14
N ALA A 91 9.37 4.35 -7.47
CA ALA A 91 9.14 5.63 -8.13
C ALA A 91 10.39 6.13 -8.86
N VAL A 92 10.46 5.90 -10.15
CA VAL A 92 11.41 6.54 -11.04
C VAL A 92 10.75 7.79 -11.61
N GLY A 93 11.23 8.97 -11.18
CA GLY A 93 11.01 10.27 -11.81
C GLY A 93 9.57 10.80 -11.94
N LYS A 94 9.45 12.11 -12.18
CA LYS A 94 8.16 12.80 -12.40
C LYS A 94 7.55 12.59 -13.80
N ASP A 95 8.31 12.08 -14.75
CA ASP A 95 7.93 11.97 -16.17
C ASP A 95 7.65 10.51 -16.54
N THR A 96 6.42 10.04 -16.25
CA THR A 96 5.93 8.75 -16.73
C THR A 96 5.25 8.91 -18.08
N GLN A 97 5.57 8.05 -19.04
CA GLN A 97 4.96 8.03 -20.36
C GLN A 97 3.51 7.52 -20.36
N THR A 98 3.08 6.88 -19.27
CA THR A 98 1.72 6.36 -19.06
C THR A 98 0.85 7.26 -18.19
N ARG A 99 1.09 8.58 -18.24
CA ARG A 99 0.37 9.55 -17.41
C ARG A 99 -1.12 9.61 -17.73
N ALA A 100 -1.48 9.58 -19.01
CA ALA A 100 -2.87 9.68 -19.42
C ALA A 100 -3.68 8.44 -19.03
N LEU A 101 -3.09 7.25 -19.13
CA LEU A 101 -3.65 6.00 -18.62
C LEU A 101 -3.88 6.09 -17.11
N ARG A 102 -2.87 6.54 -16.35
CA ARG A 102 -2.96 6.68 -14.89
C ARG A 102 -4.04 7.71 -14.50
N ASP A 103 -4.14 8.82 -15.21
CA ASP A 103 -5.19 9.82 -14.99
C ASP A 103 -6.57 9.21 -15.25
N PHE A 104 -6.75 8.46 -16.36
CA PHE A 104 -8.00 7.78 -16.64
C PHE A 104 -8.40 6.80 -15.55
N HIS A 105 -7.49 5.92 -15.11
CA HIS A 105 -7.75 4.95 -14.05
C HIS A 105 -8.10 5.61 -12.72
N ASN A 106 -7.35 6.65 -12.33
CA ASN A 106 -7.52 7.27 -11.01
C ASN A 106 -8.58 8.37 -10.96
N LEU A 107 -8.66 9.21 -11.97
CA LEU A 107 -9.55 10.40 -11.94
C LEU A 107 -10.93 10.10 -12.50
N PHE A 108 -11.08 9.06 -13.33
CA PHE A 108 -12.38 8.66 -13.87
C PHE A 108 -12.83 7.30 -13.33
N VAL A 109 -12.14 6.20 -13.65
CA VAL A 109 -12.61 4.83 -13.34
C VAL A 109 -12.85 4.62 -11.84
N LYS A 110 -11.83 4.71 -11.02
CA LYS A 110 -11.96 4.53 -9.57
C LYS A 110 -12.94 5.52 -8.94
N LYS A 111 -12.94 6.79 -9.42
CA LYS A 111 -13.88 7.80 -8.93
C LYS A 111 -15.32 7.45 -9.26
N ALA A 112 -15.60 6.96 -10.48
CA ALA A 112 -16.93 6.55 -10.89
C ALA A 112 -17.44 5.37 -10.06
N LEU A 113 -16.59 4.35 -9.82
CA LEU A 113 -16.93 3.18 -9.01
C LEU A 113 -17.21 3.56 -7.55
N ILE A 114 -16.26 4.21 -6.88
CA ILE A 114 -16.36 4.54 -5.45
C ILE A 114 -17.55 5.49 -5.22
N LYS A 115 -17.66 6.55 -6.04
CA LYS A 115 -18.75 7.52 -5.89
C LYS A 115 -20.11 6.95 -6.27
N GLY A 116 -20.17 6.09 -7.29
CA GLY A 116 -21.38 5.45 -7.74
C GLY A 116 -21.95 4.47 -6.70
N ALA A 117 -21.07 3.66 -6.09
CA ALA A 117 -21.44 2.67 -5.08
C ALA A 117 -21.68 3.27 -3.68
N SER A 118 -21.32 4.54 -3.44
CA SER A 118 -21.41 5.16 -2.11
C SER A 118 -22.45 6.27 -2.05
N ARG A 119 -22.96 6.49 -0.85
CA ARG A 119 -23.77 7.65 -0.45
C ARG A 119 -23.04 8.48 0.60
N PRO A 120 -23.33 9.79 0.73
CA PRO A 120 -22.78 10.59 1.82
C PRO A 120 -23.06 9.96 3.19
N GLY A 121 -22.00 9.81 4.00
CA GLY A 121 -22.08 9.16 5.32
C GLY A 121 -21.85 7.65 5.33
N ASP A 122 -21.69 7.00 4.17
CA ASP A 122 -21.36 5.59 4.08
C ASP A 122 -19.96 5.26 4.62
N THR A 123 -19.78 3.99 4.95
CA THR A 123 -18.50 3.39 5.35
C THR A 123 -17.95 2.52 4.22
N LEU A 124 -16.63 2.45 4.10
CA LEU A 124 -15.95 1.66 3.09
C LEU A 124 -14.82 0.85 3.72
N ILE A 125 -14.70 -0.42 3.32
CA ILE A 125 -13.50 -1.24 3.54
C ILE A 125 -12.72 -1.36 2.22
N ASP A 126 -11.40 -1.09 2.27
CA ASP A 126 -10.50 -1.25 1.12
C ASP A 126 -9.51 -2.38 1.42
N LEU A 127 -9.62 -3.48 0.67
CA LEU A 127 -8.92 -4.74 0.93
C LEU A 127 -7.50 -4.79 0.34
N ALA A 128 -7.10 -3.74 -0.38
CA ALA A 128 -5.73 -3.54 -0.88
C ALA A 128 -5.49 -2.04 -1.07
N VAL A 129 -5.45 -1.32 0.06
CA VAL A 129 -5.50 0.16 0.08
C VAL A 129 -4.26 0.83 -0.51
N GLY A 130 -3.16 0.09 -0.64
CA GLY A 130 -1.89 0.62 -1.10
C GLY A 130 -1.44 1.82 -0.26
N LYS A 131 -0.85 2.79 -0.90
CA LYS A 131 -0.47 4.07 -0.27
C LYS A 131 -1.64 5.06 -0.12
N GLY A 132 -2.89 4.59 -0.09
CA GLY A 132 -4.08 5.45 0.03
C GLY A 132 -4.31 6.33 -1.21
N GLY A 133 -4.17 5.77 -2.41
CA GLY A 133 -4.38 6.50 -3.67
C GLY A 133 -5.80 7.04 -3.89
N ASP A 134 -6.75 6.60 -3.04
CA ASP A 134 -8.17 6.88 -3.22
C ASP A 134 -8.75 7.93 -2.27
N PHE A 135 -7.92 8.60 -1.44
CA PHE A 135 -8.37 9.69 -0.54
C PHE A 135 -9.27 10.72 -1.21
N SER A 136 -8.89 11.23 -2.37
CA SER A 136 -9.69 12.24 -3.09
C SER A 136 -11.07 11.72 -3.49
N LYS A 137 -11.20 10.42 -3.74
CA LYS A 137 -12.47 9.77 -4.09
C LYS A 137 -13.34 9.59 -2.85
N TRP A 138 -12.76 9.16 -1.73
CA TRP A 138 -13.46 9.04 -0.43
C TRP A 138 -13.99 10.38 0.06
N ILE A 139 -13.18 11.45 -0.06
CA ILE A 139 -13.62 12.83 0.25
C ILE A 139 -14.77 13.24 -0.68
N SER A 140 -14.63 13.01 -2.00
CA SER A 140 -15.65 13.40 -2.98
C SER A 140 -16.96 12.61 -2.83
N ALA A 141 -16.89 11.36 -2.35
CA ALA A 141 -18.03 10.52 -2.00
C ALA A 141 -18.64 10.89 -0.63
N LYS A 142 -17.97 11.76 0.15
CA LYS A 142 -18.37 12.15 1.52
C LYS A 142 -18.52 10.95 2.45
N LEU A 143 -17.59 10.00 2.38
CA LEU A 143 -17.58 8.86 3.27
C LEU A 143 -17.38 9.32 4.73
N LYS A 144 -17.99 8.59 5.67
CA LYS A 144 -17.84 8.82 7.11
C LYS A 144 -16.59 8.15 7.66
N PHE A 145 -16.35 6.91 7.24
CA PHE A 145 -15.26 6.08 7.74
C PHE A 145 -14.72 5.16 6.64
N VAL A 146 -13.39 4.96 6.63
CA VAL A 146 -12.70 3.99 5.77
C VAL A 146 -11.80 3.12 6.63
N PHE A 147 -11.94 1.81 6.50
CA PHE A 147 -10.99 0.84 7.02
C PHE A 147 -10.18 0.29 5.85
N GLY A 148 -8.87 0.38 5.90
CA GLY A 148 -7.99 -0.07 4.82
C GLY A 148 -6.99 -1.09 5.31
N MET A 149 -6.79 -2.15 4.53
CA MET A 149 -5.79 -3.18 4.76
C MET A 149 -4.85 -3.28 3.57
N ASP A 150 -3.57 -3.54 3.81
CA ASP A 150 -2.59 -3.82 2.75
C ASP A 150 -1.52 -4.77 3.27
N ILE A 151 -1.06 -5.66 2.40
CA ILE A 151 -0.04 -6.66 2.71
C ILE A 151 1.35 -6.05 2.82
N SER A 152 1.58 -4.90 2.18
CA SER A 152 2.86 -4.18 2.22
C SER A 152 2.90 -3.21 3.40
N ARG A 153 3.84 -3.43 4.30
CA ARG A 153 4.12 -2.54 5.42
C ARG A 153 4.54 -1.15 4.94
N ASP A 154 5.34 -1.06 3.87
CA ASP A 154 5.76 0.21 3.27
C ASP A 154 4.57 1.02 2.77
N ASN A 155 3.60 0.38 2.13
CA ASN A 155 2.39 1.04 1.68
C ASN A 155 1.63 1.71 2.83
N ILE A 156 1.57 1.10 4.00
CA ILE A 156 0.86 1.63 5.18
C ILE A 156 1.73 2.61 5.96
N GLN A 157 2.96 2.22 6.32
CA GLN A 157 3.75 2.87 7.37
C GLN A 157 4.88 3.76 6.86
N ASN A 158 5.15 3.82 5.55
CA ASN A 158 6.19 4.69 5.01
C ASN A 158 5.96 6.14 5.45
N ARG A 159 6.95 6.70 6.15
CA ARG A 159 6.84 8.03 6.81
C ARG A 159 6.70 9.19 5.82
N LEU A 160 7.11 9.03 4.57
CA LEU A 160 7.07 10.07 3.54
C LEU A 160 5.79 10.01 2.71
N ASN A 161 5.39 8.81 2.27
CA ASN A 161 4.34 8.65 1.29
C ASN A 161 3.39 7.47 1.52
N GLY A 162 3.51 6.75 2.63
CA GLY A 162 2.57 5.70 3.03
C GLY A 162 1.17 6.24 3.34
N ALA A 163 0.20 5.35 3.44
CA ALA A 163 -1.20 5.69 3.65
C ALA A 163 -1.42 6.56 4.91
N CYS A 164 -0.76 6.22 6.02
CA CYS A 164 -0.83 7.00 7.27
C CYS A 164 -0.26 8.42 7.09
N ALA A 165 0.91 8.57 6.48
CA ALA A 165 1.53 9.88 6.26
C ALA A 165 0.68 10.75 5.32
N ARG A 166 0.12 10.14 4.26
CA ARG A 166 -0.78 10.82 3.32
C ARG A 166 -2.07 11.24 3.99
N TYR A 167 -2.65 10.42 4.87
CA TYR A 167 -3.83 10.80 5.65
C TYR A 167 -3.62 12.07 6.47
N ILE A 168 -2.51 12.13 7.21
CA ILE A 168 -2.14 13.32 7.99
C ILE A 168 -2.05 14.56 7.09
N ASN A 169 -1.45 14.42 5.90
CA ASN A 169 -1.35 15.51 4.93
C ASN A 169 -2.71 15.94 4.36
N TYR A 170 -3.63 14.98 4.11
CA TYR A 170 -5.00 15.30 3.69
C TYR A 170 -5.77 16.01 4.80
N LYS A 171 -5.67 15.56 6.06
CA LYS A 171 -6.30 16.22 7.22
C LYS A 171 -5.84 17.66 7.42
N LYS A 172 -4.57 17.97 7.12
CA LYS A 172 -4.05 19.35 7.15
C LYS A 172 -4.65 20.24 6.05
N LYS A 173 -5.02 19.67 4.91
CA LYS A 173 -5.47 20.42 3.72
C LYS A 173 -6.99 20.54 3.61
N PHE A 174 -7.73 19.55 4.07
CA PHE A 174 -9.18 19.45 3.90
C PHE A 174 -9.88 19.26 5.24
N ARG A 175 -11.05 19.90 5.40
CA ARG A 175 -11.86 19.77 6.62
C ARG A 175 -12.64 18.45 6.67
N ASP A 176 -13.22 18.06 5.53
CA ASP A 176 -14.17 16.93 5.44
C ASP A 176 -13.47 15.64 4.95
N VAL A 177 -12.35 15.28 5.59
CA VAL A 177 -11.67 14.01 5.35
C VAL A 177 -12.34 12.94 6.21
N PRO A 178 -12.76 11.78 5.65
CA PRO A 178 -13.33 10.70 6.44
C PRO A 178 -12.37 10.27 7.56
N ALA A 179 -12.90 9.73 8.63
CA ALA A 179 -12.09 8.99 9.58
C ALA A 179 -11.50 7.77 8.88
N VAL A 180 -10.24 7.42 9.17
CA VAL A 180 -9.62 6.24 8.58
C VAL A 180 -8.84 5.46 9.65
N LEU A 181 -8.79 4.14 9.45
CA LEU A 181 -7.83 3.25 10.11
C LEU A 181 -7.17 2.40 9.04
N PHE A 182 -5.85 2.27 9.13
CA PHE A 182 -5.07 1.43 8.23
C PHE A 182 -4.35 0.36 9.01
N VAL A 183 -4.40 -0.88 8.51
CA VAL A 183 -3.80 -2.05 9.12
C VAL A 183 -2.91 -2.77 8.11
N HIS A 184 -1.68 -3.11 8.53
CA HIS A 184 -0.79 -4.00 7.81
C HIS A 184 -1.27 -5.43 8.02
N GLY A 185 -1.71 -6.10 6.94
CA GLY A 185 -2.31 -7.42 7.04
C GLY A 185 -2.67 -8.03 5.69
N ASN A 186 -3.06 -9.29 5.71
CA ASN A 186 -3.40 -10.09 4.54
C ASN A 186 -4.91 -10.26 4.40
N SER A 187 -5.50 -9.72 3.35
CA SER A 187 -6.93 -9.82 3.07
C SER A 187 -7.42 -11.21 2.65
N SER A 188 -6.50 -12.20 2.53
CA SER A 188 -6.84 -13.62 2.34
C SER A 188 -6.85 -14.40 3.66
N VAL A 189 -6.77 -13.73 4.80
CA VAL A 189 -6.90 -14.30 6.15
C VAL A 189 -8.09 -13.63 6.82
N ASN A 190 -8.74 -14.30 7.79
CA ASN A 190 -9.96 -13.76 8.41
C ASN A 190 -9.71 -12.36 9.00
N ILE A 191 -10.46 -11.39 8.44
CA ILE A 191 -10.37 -10.00 8.87
C ILE A 191 -11.19 -9.76 10.13
N ARG A 192 -12.38 -10.36 10.22
CA ARG A 192 -13.35 -10.01 11.24
C ARG A 192 -12.92 -10.42 12.65
N ASP A 193 -12.19 -11.52 12.79
CA ASP A 193 -11.60 -11.97 14.05
C ASP A 193 -10.23 -11.31 14.35
N GLY A 194 -9.70 -10.52 13.41
CA GLY A 194 -8.45 -9.80 13.53
C GLY A 194 -7.21 -10.56 13.06
N GLU A 195 -7.32 -11.85 12.71
CA GLU A 195 -6.16 -12.69 12.36
C GLU A 195 -5.48 -12.24 11.05
N ALA A 196 -6.19 -11.53 10.18
CA ALA A 196 -5.61 -10.91 8.99
C ALA A 196 -4.46 -9.92 9.28
N ALA A 197 -4.42 -9.34 10.47
CA ALA A 197 -3.42 -8.33 10.84
C ALA A 197 -2.12 -8.99 11.35
N TYR A 198 -0.96 -8.48 10.89
CA TYR A 198 0.34 -9.04 11.25
C TYR A 198 0.86 -8.64 12.64
N SER A 199 0.25 -7.68 13.30
CA SER A 199 0.67 -7.24 14.64
C SER A 199 -0.48 -7.32 15.63
N ASP A 200 -0.17 -7.57 16.92
CA ASP A 200 -1.17 -7.62 17.99
C ASP A 200 -1.98 -6.33 18.09
N LYS A 201 -1.33 -5.19 17.91
CA LYS A 201 -2.02 -3.90 17.85
C LYS A 201 -2.94 -3.80 16.63
N GLY A 202 -2.53 -4.34 15.49
CA GLY A 202 -3.36 -4.45 14.28
C GLY A 202 -4.58 -5.35 14.51
N LYS A 203 -4.38 -6.51 15.15
CA LYS A 203 -5.46 -7.43 15.54
C LYS A 203 -6.45 -6.74 16.49
N GLN A 204 -5.95 -6.05 17.51
CA GLN A 204 -6.77 -5.29 18.45
C GLN A 204 -7.59 -4.18 17.75
N ILE A 205 -6.95 -3.42 16.87
CA ILE A 205 -7.63 -2.36 16.09
C ILE A 205 -8.72 -2.96 15.22
N THR A 206 -8.42 -4.06 14.52
CA THR A 206 -9.38 -4.72 13.62
C THR A 206 -10.57 -5.24 14.40
N ARG A 207 -10.35 -5.97 15.49
CA ARG A 207 -11.42 -6.45 16.39
C ARG A 207 -12.29 -5.30 16.92
N ALA A 208 -11.67 -4.21 17.34
CA ALA A 208 -12.40 -3.02 17.81
C ALA A 208 -13.30 -2.41 16.72
N VAL A 209 -12.85 -2.37 15.46
CA VAL A 209 -13.68 -1.89 14.33
C VAL A 209 -14.94 -2.74 14.17
N PHE A 210 -14.84 -4.05 14.38
CA PHE A 210 -15.99 -4.96 14.34
C PHE A 210 -16.75 -5.11 15.66
N GLY A 211 -16.48 -4.25 16.65
CA GLY A 211 -17.20 -4.23 17.93
C GLY A 211 -16.78 -5.34 18.89
N GLN A 212 -15.64 -5.97 18.65
CA GLN A 212 -15.13 -7.09 19.44
C GLN A 212 -14.06 -6.63 20.44
N GLY A 213 -13.97 -7.35 21.57
CA GLY A 213 -13.02 -7.04 22.63
C GLY A 213 -13.49 -5.92 23.56
N ALA A 214 -12.63 -5.54 24.49
CA ALA A 214 -12.94 -4.50 25.48
C ALA A 214 -12.97 -3.12 24.82
N LYS A 215 -14.03 -2.36 25.08
CA LYS A 215 -14.14 -0.96 24.66
C LYS A 215 -13.50 -0.06 25.71
N ASP A 216 -12.16 -0.04 25.75
CA ASP A 216 -11.38 0.79 26.65
C ASP A 216 -10.53 1.79 25.87
N SER A 217 -10.65 3.08 26.26
CA SER A 217 -9.91 4.15 25.59
C SER A 217 -8.42 4.16 25.93
N THR A 218 -8.03 3.61 27.08
CA THR A 218 -6.64 3.52 27.52
C THR A 218 -5.87 2.55 26.64
N ASP A 219 -6.45 1.37 26.38
CA ASP A 219 -5.83 0.31 25.59
C ASP A 219 -5.92 0.59 24.08
N LEU A 220 -7.09 1.03 23.62
CA LEU A 220 -7.34 1.29 22.19
C LEU A 220 -6.72 2.60 21.72
N GLY A 221 -6.63 3.59 22.60
CA GLY A 221 -6.36 4.99 22.26
C GLY A 221 -7.60 5.69 21.71
N GLU A 222 -7.71 7.03 21.93
CA GLU A 222 -8.90 7.80 21.58
C GLU A 222 -9.38 7.67 20.13
N GLY A 223 -8.45 7.52 19.18
CA GLY A 223 -8.79 7.43 17.75
C GLY A 223 -9.57 6.17 17.43
N VAL A 224 -9.10 5.02 17.90
CA VAL A 224 -9.73 3.71 17.67
C VAL A 224 -11.00 3.59 18.51
N PHE A 225 -10.97 4.06 19.78
CA PHE A 225 -12.11 4.05 20.67
C PHE A 225 -13.34 4.74 20.05
N LYS A 226 -13.16 5.89 19.40
CA LYS A 226 -14.23 6.62 18.69
C LYS A 226 -14.81 5.84 17.50
N LEU A 227 -14.07 4.90 16.96
CA LEU A 227 -14.42 4.11 15.78
C LEU A 227 -14.82 2.66 16.13
N PHE A 228 -14.89 2.35 17.43
CA PHE A 228 -15.32 1.04 17.91
C PHE A 228 -16.71 0.67 17.39
N GLY A 229 -16.84 -0.50 16.80
CA GLY A 229 -18.11 -1.02 16.26
C GLY A 229 -18.56 -0.39 14.94
N HIS A 230 -17.75 0.47 14.29
CA HIS A 230 -18.15 1.11 13.03
C HIS A 230 -18.27 0.12 11.85
N GLY A 231 -17.69 -1.05 11.95
CA GLY A 231 -17.80 -2.16 11.00
C GLY A 231 -18.62 -3.35 11.48
N GLU A 232 -19.28 -3.26 12.65
CA GLU A 232 -19.99 -4.38 13.28
C GLU A 232 -21.04 -5.02 12.37
N GLU A 233 -21.88 -4.20 11.72
CA GLU A 233 -22.88 -4.63 10.75
C GLU A 233 -22.30 -4.84 9.33
N GLY A 234 -20.99 -4.69 9.15
CA GLY A 234 -20.31 -4.62 7.87
C GLY A 234 -20.32 -3.21 7.26
N PHE A 235 -19.61 -3.07 6.14
CA PHE A 235 -19.42 -1.82 5.42
C PHE A 235 -20.46 -1.65 4.30
N ASN A 236 -20.76 -0.39 3.93
CA ASN A 236 -21.60 -0.09 2.78
C ASN A 236 -20.95 -0.46 1.46
N VAL A 237 -19.62 -0.32 1.39
CA VAL A 237 -18.82 -0.61 0.21
C VAL A 237 -17.57 -1.40 0.61
N CYS A 238 -17.37 -2.54 -0.04
CA CYS A 238 -16.12 -3.28 -0.05
C CYS A 238 -15.41 -3.02 -1.38
N SER A 239 -14.15 -2.60 -1.34
CA SER A 239 -13.38 -2.17 -2.51
C SER A 239 -12.09 -2.97 -2.64
N ILE A 240 -11.77 -3.39 -3.88
CA ILE A 240 -10.47 -3.92 -4.27
C ILE A 240 -10.08 -3.38 -5.66
N GLN A 241 -9.08 -2.50 -5.71
CA GLN A 241 -8.73 -1.80 -6.94
C GLN A 241 -7.37 -2.26 -7.46
N PHE A 242 -7.36 -2.98 -8.59
CA PHE A 242 -6.15 -3.54 -9.24
C PHE A 242 -5.37 -4.51 -8.34
N ALA A 243 -6.08 -5.33 -7.55
CA ALA A 243 -5.44 -6.30 -6.66
C ALA A 243 -6.18 -7.63 -6.52
N ILE A 244 -7.41 -7.77 -7.06
CA ILE A 244 -8.17 -9.03 -6.96
C ILE A 244 -7.44 -10.21 -7.63
N HIS A 245 -6.57 -9.94 -8.60
CA HIS A 245 -5.79 -10.97 -9.29
C HIS A 245 -4.85 -11.74 -8.35
N TYR A 246 -4.38 -11.13 -7.25
CA TYR A 246 -3.59 -11.85 -6.25
C TYR A 246 -4.41 -12.93 -5.54
N MET A 247 -5.73 -12.73 -5.41
CA MET A 247 -6.63 -13.68 -4.77
C MET A 247 -6.88 -14.94 -5.62
N PHE A 248 -6.55 -14.89 -6.92
CA PHE A 248 -6.62 -16.01 -7.85
C PHE A 248 -5.36 -16.88 -7.87
N GLU A 249 -4.46 -16.73 -6.92
CA GLU A 249 -3.28 -17.58 -6.75
C GLU A 249 -3.65 -19.05 -6.51
N GLY A 250 -4.67 -19.30 -5.69
CA GLY A 250 -5.14 -20.64 -5.36
C GLY A 250 -6.56 -20.63 -4.81
N GLN A 251 -7.20 -21.82 -4.79
CA GLN A 251 -8.57 -21.95 -4.31
C GLN A 251 -8.73 -21.49 -2.87
N LYS A 252 -7.84 -21.88 -1.96
CA LYS A 252 -7.91 -21.48 -0.56
C LYS A 252 -7.84 -19.95 -0.42
N THR A 253 -6.86 -19.31 -1.06
CA THR A 253 -6.69 -17.85 -1.04
C THR A 253 -7.95 -17.15 -1.54
N LEU A 254 -8.54 -17.65 -2.65
CA LEU A 254 -9.75 -17.08 -3.23
C LEU A 254 -10.95 -17.24 -2.31
N GLN A 255 -11.20 -18.44 -1.75
CA GLN A 255 -12.37 -18.69 -0.89
C GLN A 255 -12.29 -17.88 0.41
N GLU A 256 -11.14 -17.84 1.07
CA GLU A 256 -10.94 -17.02 2.29
C GLU A 256 -11.11 -15.52 2.00
N PHE A 257 -10.62 -15.04 0.86
CA PHE A 257 -10.85 -13.66 0.43
C PHE A 257 -12.35 -13.39 0.23
N LEU A 258 -13.08 -14.26 -0.47
CA LEU A 258 -14.52 -14.09 -0.71
C LEU A 258 -15.35 -14.20 0.57
N ARG A 259 -14.91 -15.03 1.51
CA ARG A 259 -15.44 -15.06 2.88
C ARG A 259 -15.33 -13.67 3.52
N ASN A 260 -14.13 -13.06 3.50
CA ASN A 260 -13.94 -11.71 4.03
C ASN A 260 -14.83 -10.67 3.33
N VAL A 261 -14.94 -10.72 2.00
CA VAL A 261 -15.83 -9.84 1.24
C VAL A 261 -17.27 -9.98 1.74
N SER A 262 -17.72 -11.22 1.98
CA SER A 262 -19.08 -11.47 2.49
C SER A 262 -19.25 -10.97 3.92
N GLU A 263 -18.37 -11.38 4.84
CA GLU A 263 -18.48 -11.06 6.26
C GLU A 263 -18.33 -9.57 6.56
N THR A 264 -17.57 -8.84 5.71
CA THR A 264 -17.33 -7.41 5.92
C THR A 264 -18.27 -6.49 5.17
N THR A 265 -19.11 -7.00 4.27
CA THR A 265 -20.09 -6.19 3.52
C THR A 265 -21.50 -6.43 4.07
N LYS A 266 -22.22 -5.39 4.43
CA LYS A 266 -23.61 -5.50 4.89
C LYS A 266 -24.59 -5.78 3.74
N VAL A 267 -25.72 -6.37 4.04
CA VAL A 267 -26.82 -6.56 3.07
C VAL A 267 -27.24 -5.21 2.49
N GLY A 268 -27.40 -5.15 1.16
CA GLY A 268 -27.64 -3.93 0.41
C GLY A 268 -26.39 -3.15 0.06
N GLY A 269 -25.22 -3.51 0.62
CA GLY A 269 -23.92 -2.95 0.29
C GLY A 269 -23.37 -3.47 -1.03
N TYR A 270 -22.25 -2.89 -1.47
CA TYR A 270 -21.65 -3.18 -2.75
C TYR A 270 -20.22 -3.69 -2.60
N PHE A 271 -19.84 -4.68 -3.42
CA PHE A 271 -18.46 -5.07 -3.66
C PHE A 271 -18.03 -4.55 -5.03
N ILE A 272 -16.99 -3.72 -5.06
CA ILE A 272 -16.50 -3.06 -6.27
C ILE A 272 -15.02 -3.34 -6.48
N GLY A 273 -14.60 -3.46 -7.74
CA GLY A 273 -13.19 -3.67 -8.03
C GLY A 273 -12.84 -3.56 -9.51
N THR A 274 -11.53 -3.69 -9.75
CA THR A 274 -10.91 -3.63 -11.07
C THR A 274 -9.75 -4.60 -11.16
N SER A 275 -9.55 -5.22 -12.33
CA SER A 275 -8.32 -5.96 -12.70
C SER A 275 -8.29 -6.20 -14.21
N TYR A 276 -7.22 -6.80 -14.72
CA TYR A 276 -7.24 -7.36 -16.07
C TYR A 276 -8.35 -8.40 -16.21
N ASP A 277 -8.99 -8.43 -17.40
CA ASP A 277 -9.89 -9.51 -17.78
C ASP A 277 -9.09 -10.75 -18.15
N GLY A 278 -9.17 -11.79 -17.33
CA GLY A 278 -8.38 -13.00 -17.50
C GLY A 278 -8.63 -13.71 -18.83
N GLY A 279 -9.89 -13.74 -19.30
CA GLY A 279 -10.24 -14.31 -20.60
C GLY A 279 -9.58 -13.57 -21.77
N THR A 280 -9.56 -12.23 -21.71
CA THR A 280 -8.89 -11.40 -22.72
C THR A 280 -7.38 -11.63 -22.72
N ILE A 281 -6.73 -11.67 -21.55
CA ILE A 281 -5.29 -11.94 -21.42
C ILE A 281 -4.97 -13.36 -21.88
N PHE A 282 -5.76 -14.36 -21.48
CA PHE A 282 -5.60 -15.74 -21.90
C PHE A 282 -5.64 -15.88 -23.42
N ASN A 283 -6.65 -15.28 -24.07
CA ASN A 283 -6.78 -15.31 -25.53
C ASN A 283 -5.61 -14.59 -26.22
N MET A 284 -5.15 -13.48 -25.68
CA MET A 284 -3.99 -12.74 -26.20
C MET A 284 -2.71 -13.59 -26.13
N LEU A 285 -2.53 -14.38 -25.07
CA LEU A 285 -1.37 -15.25 -24.86
C LEU A 285 -1.53 -16.66 -25.47
N SER A 286 -2.63 -16.96 -26.18
CA SER A 286 -2.96 -18.31 -26.68
C SER A 286 -1.88 -18.91 -27.58
N LYS A 287 -1.18 -18.08 -28.38
CA LYS A 287 -0.09 -18.49 -29.29
C LYS A 287 1.29 -18.45 -28.65
N LYS A 288 1.38 -18.06 -27.37
CA LYS A 288 2.64 -17.96 -26.63
C LYS A 288 2.88 -19.23 -25.82
N LYS A 289 4.14 -19.64 -25.77
CA LYS A 289 4.61 -20.68 -24.84
C LYS A 289 4.83 -20.08 -23.46
N GLN A 290 4.91 -20.93 -22.44
CA GLN A 290 5.33 -20.51 -21.11
C GLN A 290 6.71 -19.83 -21.18
N GLY A 291 6.87 -18.71 -20.49
CA GLY A 291 8.05 -17.84 -20.51
C GLY A 291 8.08 -16.81 -21.66
N GLU A 292 7.19 -16.90 -22.66
CA GLU A 292 7.12 -15.91 -23.73
C GLU A 292 6.21 -14.73 -23.37
N SER A 293 6.61 -13.55 -23.84
CA SER A 293 5.95 -12.28 -23.51
C SER A 293 5.26 -11.63 -24.71
N ILE A 294 4.30 -10.75 -24.39
CA ILE A 294 3.79 -9.71 -25.29
C ILE A 294 4.10 -8.36 -24.64
N SER A 295 4.58 -7.40 -25.43
CA SER A 295 4.94 -6.07 -24.93
C SER A 295 4.25 -4.96 -25.72
N VAL A 296 3.99 -3.85 -25.04
CA VAL A 296 3.57 -2.58 -25.64
C VAL A 296 4.72 -1.60 -25.49
N MET A 297 5.17 -1.07 -26.63
CA MET A 297 6.31 -0.15 -26.72
C MET A 297 5.81 1.25 -27.09
N ASN A 298 6.55 2.28 -26.68
CA ASN A 298 6.46 3.63 -27.22
C ASN A 298 7.88 4.00 -27.65
N ASP A 299 8.11 4.00 -28.96
CA ASP A 299 9.45 4.01 -29.55
C ASP A 299 10.32 2.89 -28.95
N GLU A 300 11.45 3.20 -28.33
CA GLU A 300 12.35 2.22 -27.70
C GLU A 300 11.96 1.90 -26.24
N HIS A 301 10.98 2.61 -25.65
CA HIS A 301 10.60 2.45 -24.26
C HIS A 301 9.49 1.42 -24.08
N LYS A 302 9.73 0.42 -23.21
CA LYS A 302 8.71 -0.54 -22.83
C LYS A 302 7.73 0.08 -21.85
N LEU A 303 6.46 0.24 -22.28
CA LEU A 303 5.39 0.73 -21.42
C LEU A 303 4.81 -0.37 -20.54
N TRP A 304 4.73 -1.58 -21.08
CA TRP A 304 4.07 -2.71 -20.47
C TRP A 304 4.50 -4.01 -21.10
N SER A 305 4.51 -5.09 -20.35
CA SER A 305 4.58 -6.44 -20.91
C SER A 305 3.88 -7.43 -20.00
N VAL A 306 3.40 -8.52 -20.62
CA VAL A 306 2.85 -9.67 -19.92
C VAL A 306 3.55 -10.93 -20.40
N THR A 307 4.03 -11.73 -19.47
CA THR A 307 4.71 -13.02 -19.73
C THR A 307 3.81 -14.15 -19.28
N LYS A 308 3.59 -15.13 -20.14
CA LYS A 308 2.81 -16.32 -19.82
C LYS A 308 3.60 -17.24 -18.88
N GLN A 309 3.00 -17.64 -17.75
CA GLN A 309 3.65 -18.52 -16.76
C GLN A 309 2.86 -19.81 -16.48
N TYR A 310 1.92 -20.16 -17.37
CA TYR A 310 1.11 -21.38 -17.32
C TYR A 310 1.19 -22.14 -18.65
N ASP A 311 0.88 -23.43 -18.63
CA ASP A 311 0.89 -24.29 -19.85
C ASP A 311 -0.51 -24.81 -20.24
N HIS A 312 -1.56 -24.36 -19.55
CA HIS A 312 -2.92 -24.75 -19.86
C HIS A 312 -3.39 -24.19 -21.21
N LYS A 313 -4.20 -25.00 -21.91
CA LYS A 313 -4.72 -24.68 -23.25
C LYS A 313 -6.16 -24.16 -23.24
N THR A 314 -6.87 -24.38 -22.16
CA THR A 314 -8.26 -23.93 -21.94
C THR A 314 -8.35 -23.06 -20.70
N PHE A 315 -9.36 -22.22 -20.62
CA PHE A 315 -9.61 -21.33 -19.48
C PHE A 315 -11.10 -21.45 -19.16
N GLU A 316 -11.43 -22.54 -18.45
CA GLU A 316 -12.80 -22.92 -18.17
C GLU A 316 -13.41 -22.05 -17.07
N ASP A 317 -14.75 -21.90 -17.10
CA ASP A 317 -15.49 -21.11 -16.11
C ASP A 317 -15.74 -21.91 -14.81
N ASN A 318 -14.68 -22.48 -14.22
CA ASN A 318 -14.72 -23.28 -13.00
C ASN A 318 -13.40 -23.16 -12.22
N GLU A 319 -13.27 -23.97 -11.17
CA GLU A 319 -12.09 -23.99 -10.28
C GLU A 319 -10.76 -24.24 -11.00
N SER A 320 -10.77 -24.93 -12.14
CA SER A 320 -9.54 -25.21 -12.90
C SER A 320 -8.89 -23.95 -13.50
N SER A 321 -9.64 -22.83 -13.56
CA SER A 321 -9.13 -21.55 -14.06
C SER A 321 -8.34 -20.73 -13.02
N VAL A 322 -8.24 -21.20 -11.78
CA VAL A 322 -7.46 -20.54 -10.72
C VAL A 322 -6.00 -20.99 -10.77
N GLY A 323 -5.08 -20.09 -10.46
CA GLY A 323 -3.63 -20.39 -10.45
C GLY A 323 -2.91 -20.11 -11.77
N TYR A 324 -3.56 -19.56 -12.79
CA TYR A 324 -2.91 -19.23 -14.06
C TYR A 324 -2.07 -17.97 -13.91
N ALA A 325 -0.79 -18.17 -13.62
CA ALA A 325 0.17 -17.11 -13.34
C ALA A 325 0.61 -16.36 -14.60
N ILE A 326 0.78 -15.07 -14.47
CA ILE A 326 1.41 -14.17 -15.45
C ILE A 326 2.39 -13.25 -14.73
N ASP A 327 3.47 -12.85 -15.43
CA ASP A 327 4.36 -11.81 -14.94
C ASP A 327 4.09 -10.51 -15.70
N VAL A 328 3.72 -9.46 -14.98
CA VAL A 328 3.31 -8.18 -15.55
C VAL A 328 4.32 -7.10 -15.21
N TYR A 329 4.87 -6.45 -16.24
CA TYR A 329 5.66 -5.24 -16.11
C TYR A 329 4.82 -4.02 -16.46
N GLN A 330 4.90 -2.99 -15.64
CA GLN A 330 4.30 -1.67 -15.91
C GLN A 330 5.34 -0.56 -15.70
N GLU A 331 5.52 0.30 -16.69
CA GLU A 331 6.46 1.44 -16.63
C GLU A 331 6.19 2.34 -15.41
N SER A 332 4.94 2.60 -15.09
CA SER A 332 4.56 3.46 -13.95
C SER A 332 4.95 2.89 -12.57
N ILE A 333 5.20 1.60 -12.48
CA ILE A 333 5.63 0.89 -11.27
C ILE A 333 7.12 0.55 -11.38
N ASN A 334 7.62 0.35 -12.60
CA ASN A 334 8.99 -0.03 -12.95
C ASN A 334 9.48 -1.33 -12.27
N LYS A 335 8.58 -2.29 -12.16
CA LYS A 335 8.84 -3.60 -11.57
C LYS A 335 7.96 -4.65 -12.26
N VAL A 336 8.41 -5.91 -12.26
CA VAL A 336 7.61 -7.06 -12.70
C VAL A 336 6.93 -7.66 -11.47
N PHE A 337 5.62 -7.90 -11.57
CA PHE A 337 4.86 -8.58 -10.52
C PHE A 337 4.24 -9.85 -11.05
N ARG A 338 4.21 -10.88 -10.21
CA ARG A 338 3.42 -12.06 -10.42
C ARG A 338 1.95 -11.73 -10.14
N GLU A 339 1.10 -11.96 -11.14
CA GLU A 339 -0.34 -11.80 -11.06
C GLU A 339 -1.01 -13.08 -11.58
N TYR A 340 -2.30 -13.24 -11.33
CA TYR A 340 -3.05 -14.41 -11.78
C TYR A 340 -4.26 -13.98 -12.61
N LEU A 341 -4.66 -14.82 -13.59
CA LEU A 341 -5.79 -14.52 -14.46
C LEU A 341 -7.10 -14.59 -13.68
N VAL A 342 -7.89 -13.51 -13.73
CA VAL A 342 -9.21 -13.45 -13.11
C VAL A 342 -10.27 -13.97 -14.08
N ASN A 343 -10.88 -15.11 -13.78
CA ASN A 343 -12.05 -15.58 -14.49
C ASN A 343 -13.31 -14.93 -13.92
N TYR A 344 -13.82 -13.94 -14.61
CA TYR A 344 -14.97 -13.15 -14.13
C TYR A 344 -16.30 -13.90 -14.16
N THR A 345 -16.45 -14.90 -15.02
CA THR A 345 -17.64 -15.77 -15.04
C THR A 345 -17.66 -16.66 -13.80
N TYR A 346 -16.51 -17.27 -13.50
CA TYR A 346 -16.35 -18.10 -12.30
C TYR A 346 -16.49 -17.25 -11.03
N LEU A 347 -15.85 -16.09 -10.97
CA LEU A 347 -15.99 -15.13 -9.85
C LEU A 347 -17.46 -14.77 -9.58
N GLY A 348 -18.24 -14.52 -10.64
CA GLY A 348 -19.66 -14.23 -10.51
C GLY A 348 -20.45 -15.36 -9.84
N ARG A 349 -20.22 -16.61 -10.25
CA ARG A 349 -20.87 -17.80 -9.63
C ARG A 349 -20.44 -17.98 -8.18
N LEU A 350 -19.16 -17.80 -7.87
CA LEU A 350 -18.69 -17.87 -6.48
C LEU A 350 -19.38 -16.81 -5.61
N LEU A 351 -19.43 -15.56 -6.08
CA LEU A 351 -20.06 -14.46 -5.36
C LEU A 351 -21.56 -14.68 -5.10
N GLU A 352 -22.27 -15.41 -5.98
CA GLU A 352 -23.66 -15.80 -5.72
C GLU A 352 -23.79 -16.70 -4.48
N ASN A 353 -22.85 -17.63 -4.27
CA ASN A 353 -22.79 -18.46 -3.06
C ASN A 353 -22.57 -17.62 -1.81
N TYR A 354 -21.74 -16.57 -1.91
CA TYR A 354 -21.45 -15.62 -0.84
C TYR A 354 -22.51 -14.51 -0.67
N GLY A 355 -23.65 -14.60 -1.35
CA GLY A 355 -24.80 -13.72 -1.19
C GLY A 355 -24.79 -12.47 -2.06
N PHE A 356 -23.94 -12.39 -3.06
CA PHE A 356 -23.85 -11.25 -3.98
C PHE A 356 -24.44 -11.58 -5.37
N VAL A 357 -24.94 -10.54 -6.02
CA VAL A 357 -25.33 -10.59 -7.44
C VAL A 357 -24.73 -9.41 -8.18
N LEU A 358 -24.40 -9.61 -9.45
CA LEU A 358 -23.99 -8.53 -10.33
C LEU A 358 -25.17 -7.56 -10.48
N ILE A 359 -24.95 -6.24 -10.30
CA ILE A 359 -26.02 -5.27 -10.48
C ILE A 359 -26.53 -5.26 -11.92
N THR A 360 -27.82 -5.06 -12.07
CA THR A 360 -28.45 -4.94 -13.38
C THR A 360 -28.01 -3.68 -14.13
N GLN A 361 -28.16 -3.67 -15.45
CA GLN A 361 -27.87 -2.48 -16.25
C GLN A 361 -28.70 -1.25 -15.82
N LYS A 362 -29.92 -1.48 -15.30
CA LYS A 362 -30.78 -0.41 -14.78
C LYS A 362 -30.18 0.21 -13.51
N GLU A 363 -29.74 -0.62 -12.57
CA GLU A 363 -29.08 -0.17 -11.34
C GLU A 363 -27.75 0.50 -11.65
N ALA A 364 -26.94 -0.05 -12.57
CA ALA A 364 -25.69 0.54 -13.01
C ALA A 364 -25.90 1.96 -13.56
N LYS A 365 -26.88 2.17 -14.41
CA LYS A 365 -27.24 3.51 -14.91
C LYS A 365 -27.64 4.49 -13.82
N GLN A 366 -28.31 4.02 -12.76
CA GLN A 366 -28.71 4.87 -11.63
C GLN A 366 -27.50 5.39 -10.83
N ILE A 367 -26.41 4.61 -10.80
CA ILE A 367 -25.15 4.99 -10.15
C ILE A 367 -24.12 5.59 -11.11
N GLY A 368 -24.51 5.87 -12.35
CA GLY A 368 -23.69 6.55 -13.35
C GLY A 368 -22.72 5.65 -14.12
N LEU A 369 -22.92 4.33 -14.09
CA LEU A 369 -22.12 3.36 -14.84
C LEU A 369 -22.88 2.80 -16.05
N PRO A 370 -22.17 2.39 -17.13
CA PRO A 370 -22.82 1.80 -18.30
C PRO A 370 -23.44 0.42 -18.02
N SER A 371 -22.80 -0.39 -17.18
CA SER A 371 -23.20 -1.76 -16.83
C SER A 371 -22.68 -2.13 -15.43
N GLY A 372 -23.10 -3.26 -14.87
CA GLY A 372 -22.60 -3.79 -13.59
C GLY A 372 -21.16 -4.29 -13.69
N SER A 373 -20.74 -4.74 -14.87
CA SER A 373 -19.38 -5.14 -15.19
C SER A 373 -19.12 -4.86 -16.67
N GLY A 374 -17.93 -4.36 -17.01
CA GLY A 374 -17.56 -4.02 -18.39
C GLY A 374 -16.10 -3.68 -18.53
N MET A 375 -15.65 -3.64 -19.77
CA MET A 375 -14.26 -3.30 -20.08
C MET A 375 -14.03 -1.79 -19.92
N PHE A 376 -12.80 -1.39 -19.61
CA PHE A 376 -12.44 0.04 -19.46
C PHE A 376 -12.67 0.87 -20.72
N GLY A 377 -12.67 0.25 -21.91
CA GLY A 377 -13.05 0.91 -23.14
C GLY A 377 -14.48 1.52 -23.11
N GLU A 378 -15.42 0.84 -22.44
CA GLU A 378 -16.79 1.37 -22.25
C GLU A 378 -16.79 2.60 -21.36
N LEU A 379 -16.02 2.56 -20.25
CA LEU A 379 -15.85 3.68 -19.34
C LEU A 379 -15.14 4.87 -20.03
N PHE A 380 -14.16 4.60 -20.89
CA PHE A 380 -13.49 5.64 -21.67
C PHE A 380 -14.46 6.36 -22.62
N ASN A 381 -15.34 5.59 -23.30
CA ASN A 381 -16.41 6.15 -24.13
C ASN A 381 -17.40 6.97 -23.30
N ALA A 382 -17.77 6.49 -22.10
CA ALA A 382 -18.64 7.22 -21.17
C ALA A 382 -18.00 8.55 -20.75
N MET A 383 -16.71 8.56 -20.39
CA MET A 383 -15.94 9.77 -20.06
C MET A 383 -15.93 10.77 -21.22
N ASN A 384 -15.62 10.33 -22.44
CA ASN A 384 -15.59 11.21 -23.61
C ASN A 384 -16.96 11.80 -23.93
N ASN A 385 -18.04 11.02 -23.78
CA ASN A 385 -19.42 11.51 -23.93
C ASN A 385 -19.75 12.59 -22.88
N GLU A 386 -19.31 12.40 -21.64
CA GLU A 386 -19.47 13.37 -20.56
C GLU A 386 -18.72 14.68 -20.87
N LEU A 387 -17.44 14.58 -21.26
CA LEU A 387 -16.63 15.72 -21.65
C LEU A 387 -17.25 16.51 -22.84
N SER A 388 -17.78 15.78 -23.84
CA SER A 388 -18.43 16.37 -25.00
C SER A 388 -19.72 17.11 -24.63
N ARG A 389 -20.51 16.60 -23.70
CA ARG A 389 -21.72 17.25 -23.18
C ARG A 389 -21.39 18.54 -22.39
N LYS A 390 -20.39 18.46 -21.52
CA LYS A 390 -19.91 19.57 -20.69
C LYS A 390 -19.27 20.69 -21.55
N GLY A 391 -18.52 20.32 -22.59
CA GLY A 391 -17.89 21.28 -23.53
C GLY A 391 -18.87 22.11 -24.35
N LYS A 392 -20.07 21.62 -24.60
CA LYS A 392 -21.14 22.36 -25.28
C LYS A 392 -21.81 23.39 -24.37
N SER A 393 -21.66 23.30 -23.08
CA SER A 393 -22.19 24.27 -22.11
C SER A 393 -21.18 25.37 -21.87
N LYS A 394 -21.35 26.56 -22.48
CA LYS A 394 -20.46 27.75 -22.42
C LYS A 394 -20.12 28.26 -21.00
N LYS A 395 -20.64 27.64 -19.94
CA LYS A 395 -20.44 28.06 -18.54
C LYS A 395 -19.29 27.39 -17.83
N HIS A 396 -18.59 26.39 -18.40
CA HIS A 396 -17.69 25.53 -17.68
C HIS A 396 -16.31 25.40 -18.35
N SER A 397 -15.57 26.49 -18.52
CA SER A 397 -14.19 26.45 -19.04
C SER A 397 -13.19 25.74 -18.08
N GLY A 398 -13.58 25.44 -16.84
CA GLY A 398 -12.78 24.76 -15.84
C GLY A 398 -12.77 23.20 -15.90
N TYR A 399 -13.70 22.60 -16.66
CA TYR A 399 -13.88 21.14 -16.68
C TYR A 399 -12.81 20.37 -17.47
N LYS A 400 -11.99 21.03 -18.28
CA LYS A 400 -10.91 20.36 -19.03
C LYS A 400 -9.87 19.68 -18.14
N ASN A 401 -9.78 20.07 -16.86
CA ASN A 401 -8.80 19.53 -15.91
C ASN A 401 -9.35 18.50 -14.91
N GLU A 402 -10.66 18.18 -14.93
CA GLU A 402 -11.23 17.24 -13.95
C GLU A 402 -10.65 15.84 -14.08
N TYR A 403 -10.36 15.39 -15.32
CA TYR A 403 -9.79 14.08 -15.63
C TYR A 403 -8.33 14.17 -16.10
N GLY A 404 -7.64 15.28 -15.80
CA GLY A 404 -6.24 15.48 -16.19
C GLY A 404 -6.00 15.27 -17.68
N THR A 405 -5.07 14.41 -18.02
CA THR A 405 -4.71 14.06 -19.40
C THR A 405 -5.44 12.82 -19.94
N ALA A 406 -6.40 12.26 -19.19
CA ALA A 406 -7.06 10.98 -19.49
C ALA A 406 -7.61 10.86 -20.91
N ALA A 407 -8.19 11.94 -21.47
CA ALA A 407 -8.75 11.94 -22.82
C ALA A 407 -7.67 11.79 -23.93
N ASN A 408 -6.42 12.06 -23.59
CA ASN A 408 -5.28 12.10 -24.51
C ASN A 408 -4.47 10.80 -24.52
N MET A 409 -5.02 9.69 -24.00
CA MET A 409 -4.32 8.40 -24.03
C MET A 409 -3.85 8.05 -25.43
N THR A 410 -2.58 7.69 -25.56
CA THR A 410 -1.97 7.17 -26.79
C THR A 410 -2.59 5.81 -27.17
N PRO A 411 -2.40 5.33 -28.40
CA PRO A 411 -2.84 3.98 -28.78
C PRO A 411 -2.29 2.89 -27.86
N GLY A 412 -1.01 2.97 -27.45
CA GLY A 412 -0.38 2.02 -26.52
C GLY A 412 -1.02 2.06 -25.14
N GLU A 413 -1.24 3.25 -24.58
CA GLU A 413 -1.94 3.40 -23.29
C GLU A 413 -3.37 2.84 -23.33
N LYS A 414 -4.12 3.07 -24.44
CA LYS A 414 -5.45 2.50 -24.63
C LYS A 414 -5.40 0.97 -24.72
N GLN A 415 -4.43 0.42 -25.45
CA GLN A 415 -4.23 -1.03 -25.56
C GLN A 415 -4.07 -1.65 -24.17
N ILE A 416 -3.22 -1.09 -23.33
CA ILE A 416 -3.00 -1.56 -21.95
C ILE A 416 -4.25 -1.36 -21.08
N SER A 417 -4.79 -0.15 -21.09
CA SER A 417 -5.93 0.22 -20.24
C SER A 417 -7.16 -0.64 -20.52
N PHE A 418 -7.46 -0.91 -21.79
CA PHE A 418 -8.68 -1.61 -22.19
C PHE A 418 -8.62 -3.13 -22.01
N LEU A 419 -7.50 -3.68 -21.53
CA LEU A 419 -7.42 -5.04 -21.01
C LEU A 419 -8.08 -5.19 -19.63
N ASN A 420 -8.34 -4.07 -18.96
CA ASN A 420 -8.95 -4.08 -17.64
C ASN A 420 -10.47 -4.09 -17.70
N LYS A 421 -11.05 -4.70 -16.69
CA LYS A 421 -12.47 -4.83 -16.44
C LYS A 421 -12.80 -4.28 -15.04
N TYR A 422 -13.98 -3.70 -14.91
CA TYR A 422 -14.55 -3.30 -13.63
C TYR A 422 -15.76 -4.17 -13.29
N PHE A 423 -16.11 -4.20 -12.02
CA PHE A 423 -17.31 -4.88 -11.54
C PHE A 423 -17.96 -4.16 -10.36
N VAL A 424 -19.26 -4.34 -10.22
CA VAL A 424 -20.08 -3.91 -9.09
C VAL A 424 -21.07 -5.03 -8.76
N PHE A 425 -20.85 -5.72 -7.66
CA PHE A 425 -21.77 -6.69 -7.10
C PHE A 425 -22.50 -6.08 -5.91
N LYS A 426 -23.74 -6.49 -5.67
CA LYS A 426 -24.56 -6.07 -4.55
C LYS A 426 -24.84 -7.26 -3.65
N LYS A 427 -24.60 -7.13 -2.36
CA LYS A 427 -24.98 -8.15 -1.38
C LYS A 427 -26.48 -8.11 -1.18
N ILE A 428 -27.18 -9.21 -1.49
CA ILE A 428 -28.64 -9.30 -1.44
C ILE A 428 -29.14 -10.13 -0.26
N ARG A 429 -28.28 -10.94 0.34
CA ARG A 429 -28.62 -11.80 1.49
C ARG A 429 -27.38 -12.06 2.33
N ASP A 430 -27.55 -12.32 3.60
CA ASP A 430 -26.52 -12.89 4.44
C ASP A 430 -26.41 -14.40 4.23
N VAL A 431 -25.20 -14.91 4.41
CA VAL A 431 -24.86 -16.33 4.35
C VAL A 431 -23.86 -16.62 5.47
N ASP A 432 -23.80 -17.86 5.90
CA ASP A 432 -22.67 -18.37 6.66
C ASP A 432 -21.47 -18.50 5.72
N ALA A 433 -20.68 -17.44 5.63
CA ALA A 433 -19.58 -17.36 4.67
C ALA A 433 -18.45 -18.34 5.01
N ASN A 434 -18.28 -18.68 6.30
CA ASN A 434 -17.32 -19.69 6.72
C ASN A 434 -17.72 -21.07 6.18
N LYS A 435 -18.97 -21.45 6.39
CA LYS A 435 -19.51 -22.72 5.89
C LYS A 435 -19.44 -22.80 4.37
N VAL A 436 -19.80 -21.71 3.66
CA VAL A 436 -19.68 -21.64 2.19
C VAL A 436 -18.22 -21.86 1.75
N SER A 437 -17.25 -21.24 2.44
CA SER A 437 -15.83 -21.43 2.13
C SER A 437 -15.40 -22.87 2.33
N MET A 438 -15.77 -23.48 3.44
CA MET A 438 -15.46 -24.88 3.76
C MET A 438 -16.06 -25.85 2.73
N ASP A 439 -17.35 -25.69 2.43
CA ASP A 439 -18.06 -26.52 1.44
C ASP A 439 -17.39 -26.46 0.05
N LEU A 440 -16.98 -25.25 -0.38
CA LEU A 440 -16.30 -25.04 -1.68
C LEU A 440 -14.85 -25.54 -1.70
N LEU A 441 -14.20 -25.62 -0.55
CA LEU A 441 -12.86 -26.20 -0.41
C LEU A 441 -12.90 -27.72 -0.18
N GLY A 442 -14.09 -28.30 0.05
CA GLY A 442 -14.25 -29.71 0.39
C GLY A 442 -13.68 -30.06 1.77
N ILE A 443 -13.64 -29.09 2.70
CA ILE A 443 -13.13 -29.26 4.06
C ILE A 443 -14.31 -29.60 4.97
N THR A 444 -14.21 -30.69 5.74
CA THR A 444 -15.23 -31.11 6.70
C THR A 444 -15.04 -30.43 8.07
N GLU A 445 -16.13 -30.30 8.83
CA GLU A 445 -16.07 -29.77 10.21
C GLU A 445 -15.15 -30.63 11.10
N GLU A 446 -15.08 -31.94 10.85
CA GLU A 446 -14.20 -32.87 11.59
C GLU A 446 -12.71 -32.58 11.31
N GLU A 447 -12.35 -32.25 10.05
CA GLU A 447 -10.97 -31.88 9.69
C GLU A 447 -10.54 -30.55 10.32
N VAL A 448 -11.44 -29.58 10.43
CA VAL A 448 -11.18 -28.31 11.10
C VAL A 448 -10.99 -28.50 12.60
N THR A 449 -11.83 -29.32 13.22
CA THR A 449 -11.72 -29.64 14.65
C THR A 449 -10.38 -30.31 14.95
N ALA A 450 -10.00 -31.30 14.14
CA ALA A 450 -8.72 -32.00 14.29
C ALA A 450 -7.50 -31.06 14.09
N GLN A 451 -7.58 -30.12 13.14
CA GLN A 451 -6.51 -29.13 12.96
C GLN A 451 -6.40 -28.15 14.13
N ASN A 452 -7.53 -27.74 14.70
CA ASN A 452 -7.54 -26.85 15.87
C ASN A 452 -6.99 -27.57 17.12
N GLU A 453 -7.38 -28.81 17.36
CA GLU A 453 -6.86 -29.63 18.44
C GLU A 453 -5.33 -29.80 18.33
N LEU A 454 -4.81 -30.12 17.13
CA LEU A 454 -3.37 -30.21 16.88
C LEU A 454 -2.64 -28.87 17.07
N SER A 455 -3.28 -27.75 16.75
CA SER A 455 -2.69 -26.42 16.95
C SER A 455 -2.69 -25.99 18.42
N GLU A 456 -3.71 -26.37 19.18
CA GLU A 456 -3.78 -26.16 20.64
C GLU A 456 -2.78 -27.04 21.37
N GLU A 457 -2.67 -28.31 21.01
CA GLU A 457 -1.64 -29.21 21.57
C GLU A 457 -0.21 -28.72 21.28
N ALA A 458 0.04 -28.19 20.07
CA ALA A 458 1.34 -27.62 19.72
C ALA A 458 1.61 -26.30 20.47
N ALA A 459 0.60 -25.50 20.74
CA ALA A 459 0.72 -24.26 21.52
C ALA A 459 0.96 -24.57 23.00
N ASP A 460 0.27 -25.55 23.56
CA ASP A 460 0.48 -26.02 24.94
C ASP A 460 1.84 -26.65 25.12
N ALA A 461 2.31 -27.45 24.15
CA ALA A 461 3.65 -28.03 24.18
C ALA A 461 4.78 -26.99 24.15
N VAL A 462 4.53 -25.84 23.53
CA VAL A 462 5.47 -24.67 23.54
C VAL A 462 5.42 -23.94 24.88
N GLN A 463 4.26 -23.91 25.56
CA GLN A 463 4.12 -23.31 26.90
C GLN A 463 4.62 -24.21 28.02
N GLU A 464 4.56 -25.56 27.88
CA GLU A 464 5.09 -26.50 28.82
C GLU A 464 6.62 -26.73 28.73
N ALA A 465 7.26 -26.25 27.65
CA ALA A 465 8.70 -26.14 27.61
C ALA A 465 9.15 -25.04 28.58
N GLU A 466 9.31 -25.40 29.87
CA GLU A 466 9.91 -24.52 30.85
C GLU A 466 11.22 -23.96 30.31
N PRO A 467 11.51 -22.66 30.53
CA PRO A 467 12.82 -22.13 30.21
C PRO A 467 13.84 -22.96 31.02
N VAL A 468 14.72 -23.62 30.31
CA VAL A 468 15.89 -24.28 30.93
C VAL A 468 16.50 -23.21 31.82
N GLN A 469 16.42 -23.43 33.15
CA GLN A 469 17.11 -22.61 34.12
C GLN A 469 18.60 -22.68 33.76
N GLU A 470 19.11 -21.63 33.15
CA GLU A 470 20.54 -21.38 33.21
C GLU A 470 20.90 -21.26 34.68
N SER A 471 21.57 -22.28 35.20
CA SER A 471 22.17 -22.23 36.51
C SER A 471 23.15 -21.05 36.51
N GLU A 472 22.78 -19.98 37.20
CA GLU A 472 23.67 -18.91 37.58
C GLU A 472 24.81 -19.48 38.41
N LEU A 473 25.94 -19.74 37.78
CA LEU A 473 27.22 -19.79 38.43
C LEU A 473 27.74 -18.36 38.48
N GLU A 474 27.38 -17.63 39.53
CA GLU A 474 28.07 -16.39 39.85
C GLU A 474 29.56 -16.73 40.16
N PRO A 475 30.52 -16.09 39.49
CA PRO A 475 31.89 -16.12 39.96
C PRO A 475 32.00 -15.14 41.14
N GLU A 476 32.39 -15.65 42.32
CA GLU A 476 32.79 -14.82 43.46
C GLU A 476 33.86 -13.82 43.00
N LEU A 477 33.52 -12.54 43.05
CA LEU A 477 34.47 -11.44 42.87
C LEU A 477 35.23 -11.23 44.17
N GLU A 478 36.53 -11.49 44.16
CA GLU A 478 37.44 -11.02 45.21
C GLU A 478 37.52 -9.48 45.17
N PRO A 479 37.61 -8.79 46.33
CA PRO A 479 37.62 -7.34 46.38
C PRO A 479 38.94 -6.77 45.88
N GLU A 480 38.87 -5.83 44.92
CA GLU A 480 40.03 -5.04 44.47
C GLU A 480 40.51 -4.08 45.56
N PRO A 481 41.81 -3.84 45.68
CA PRO A 481 42.39 -2.92 46.66
C PRO A 481 42.14 -1.48 46.29
N GLU A 482 41.80 -0.69 47.31
CA GLU A 482 41.65 0.78 47.24
C GLU A 482 42.92 1.45 46.76
N LEU A 483 42.90 2.23 45.69
CA LEU A 483 43.95 3.13 45.27
C LEU A 483 43.62 4.54 45.72
N GLU A 484 44.55 5.13 46.48
CA GLU A 484 44.55 6.53 46.94
C GLU A 484 44.65 7.54 45.77
N PRO A 485 44.15 8.78 45.91
CA PRO A 485 44.13 9.76 44.85
C PRO A 485 45.49 10.44 44.68
N GLU A 486 46.09 10.33 43.49
CA GLU A 486 47.25 11.19 43.12
C GLU A 486 46.77 12.51 42.53
N LEU A 487 47.50 13.55 42.98
CA LEU A 487 47.36 15.00 42.71
C LEU A 487 47.62 15.35 41.25
N GLU A 488 46.83 16.26 40.70
CA GLU A 488 47.08 16.96 39.43
C GLU A 488 48.37 17.82 39.47
N PRO A 489 49.07 17.99 38.36
CA PRO A 489 49.89 19.18 38.14
C PRO A 489 49.27 20.11 37.08
N GLU A 490 49.09 21.35 37.49
CA GLU A 490 48.87 22.50 36.61
C GLU A 490 49.97 22.57 35.55
N LEU A 491 49.61 22.82 34.28
CA LEU A 491 50.51 23.31 33.26
C LEU A 491 49.89 24.45 32.43
N GLU A 492 50.67 25.49 32.38
CA GLU A 492 50.48 26.83 31.87
C GLU A 492 50.12 26.91 30.39
N LEU A 493 49.39 27.99 30.10
CA LEU A 493 49.16 28.57 28.78
C LEU A 493 50.45 29.07 28.14
N GLU A 494 50.74 28.66 26.91
CA GLU A 494 51.49 29.47 25.96
C GLU A 494 50.72 29.68 24.67
N ALA A 495 50.60 30.95 24.31
CA ALA A 495 49.97 31.44 23.09
C ALA A 495 51.02 31.47 21.97
N ALA A 496 50.68 31.01 20.78
CA ALA A 496 51.36 31.44 19.55
C ALA A 496 50.47 31.33 18.31
N ASP A 497 50.29 32.49 17.72
CA ASP A 497 50.22 32.84 16.30
C ASP A 497 49.01 32.47 15.43
N ALA A 498 48.31 33.56 15.17
CA ALA A 498 47.33 33.77 14.13
C ALA A 498 47.93 33.59 12.71
N VAL A 499 47.25 32.81 11.89
CA VAL A 499 47.31 32.96 10.43
C VAL A 499 45.89 33.31 9.95
N GLN A 500 45.79 34.53 9.41
CA GLN A 500 44.63 35.07 8.72
C GLN A 500 44.35 34.25 7.45
N LEU A 501 43.14 33.81 7.30
CA LEU A 501 42.55 33.49 6.00
C LEU A 501 41.21 34.20 5.87
N GLU A 502 41.09 34.93 4.79
CA GLU A 502 40.07 35.90 4.44
C GLU A 502 38.67 35.36 4.51
N SER A 503 37.82 36.12 5.15
CA SER A 503 36.37 35.96 5.22
C SER A 503 35.70 36.47 3.95
N THR A 504 34.99 35.63 3.23
CA THR A 504 33.93 36.04 2.30
C THR A 504 32.62 36.29 3.07
N PRO A 505 31.92 37.40 2.79
CA PRO A 505 30.76 37.80 3.59
C PRO A 505 29.47 37.01 3.21
N PRO A 506 28.53 36.84 4.14
CA PRO A 506 27.28 36.19 3.89
C PRO A 506 26.32 37.09 3.11
N LEU A 507 25.60 36.49 2.16
CA LEU A 507 24.50 37.10 1.42
C LEU A 507 23.37 37.45 2.37
N GLN A 508 23.12 38.75 2.53
CA GLN A 508 21.96 39.31 3.19
C GLN A 508 20.71 39.09 2.35
N GLU A 509 19.70 38.46 2.95
CA GLU A 509 18.33 38.49 2.48
C GLU A 509 17.79 39.91 2.48
N LYS A 510 17.43 40.43 1.32
CA LYS A 510 16.66 41.67 1.20
C LYS A 510 15.19 41.40 1.49
N ILE A 511 14.78 41.72 2.71
CA ILE A 511 13.37 42.00 3.04
C ILE A 511 13.04 43.35 2.41
N ILE A 512 12.24 43.37 1.36
CA ILE A 512 11.64 44.60 0.83
C ILE A 512 10.25 44.76 1.48
N SER A 513 10.21 45.60 2.50
CA SER A 513 9.00 46.23 2.99
C SER A 513 8.49 47.22 1.93
N LYS A 514 7.28 47.04 1.44
CA LYS A 514 6.52 48.07 0.72
C LYS A 514 5.35 48.55 1.58
N GLU A 515 5.64 49.53 2.37
CA GLU A 515 4.64 50.49 2.83
C GLU A 515 4.78 51.78 2.01
N ALA A 516 3.60 52.39 1.79
CA ALA A 516 3.35 53.78 1.34
C ALA A 516 3.54 54.15 -0.12
N ALA A 517 2.41 54.15 -0.79
CA ALA A 517 1.99 55.30 -1.62
C ALA A 517 0.47 55.30 -1.80
N LEU A 518 -0.22 55.87 -0.84
CA LEU A 518 -1.55 56.48 -1.01
C LEU A 518 -1.37 57.81 -1.76
N THR A 519 -1.92 57.96 -2.98
CA THR A 519 -2.48 59.25 -3.44
C THR A 519 -3.50 58.98 -4.55
N ASN A 520 -4.73 59.32 -4.19
CA ASN A 520 -5.78 59.97 -4.99
C ASN A 520 -5.87 59.76 -6.52
N LYS A 521 -6.96 59.12 -6.95
CA LYS A 521 -7.84 59.73 -7.94
C LYS A 521 -9.26 59.21 -7.78
N ALA A 522 -10.11 60.11 -7.29
CA ALA A 522 -11.55 60.01 -7.29
C ALA A 522 -12.09 60.28 -8.72
N THR A 523 -13.40 60.00 -8.88
CA THR A 523 -14.31 60.29 -10.01
C THR A 523 -14.24 59.27 -11.14
N THR A 524 -15.31 58.55 -11.47
CA THR A 524 -16.64 58.99 -11.84
C THR A 524 -17.65 57.83 -11.80
N ARG A 525 -18.71 58.02 -11.04
CA ARG A 525 -19.96 57.24 -11.13
C ARG A 525 -20.60 57.52 -12.48
N LYS A 526 -20.99 56.49 -13.27
CA LYS A 526 -22.09 56.58 -14.22
C LYS A 526 -23.12 55.51 -13.92
N LYS A 527 -24.24 55.96 -13.37
CA LYS A 527 -25.54 55.27 -13.34
C LYS A 527 -25.97 54.95 -14.75
N ARG A 528 -26.38 53.72 -15.03
CA ARG A 528 -27.28 53.42 -16.14
C ARG A 528 -28.54 52.75 -15.59
N LYS A 529 -29.65 53.46 -15.89
CA LYS A 529 -31.04 53.15 -15.56
C LYS A 529 -31.50 51.82 -16.18
N LEU A 530 -32.29 51.10 -15.39
CA LEU A 530 -33.25 50.12 -15.89
C LEU A 530 -34.25 50.79 -16.85
N VAL A 531 -34.49 50.14 -17.97
CA VAL A 531 -35.70 50.35 -18.78
C VAL A 531 -36.40 48.99 -18.91
N LEU A 532 -37.50 48.88 -18.20
CA LEU A 532 -38.53 47.87 -18.43
C LEU A 532 -39.24 48.21 -19.73
N LYS A 533 -39.35 47.27 -20.67
CA LYS A 533 -40.39 47.25 -21.68
C LYS A 533 -41.21 45.96 -21.59
N LYS A 534 -42.45 46.13 -21.10
CA LYS A 534 -43.59 45.28 -21.40
C LYS A 534 -44.02 45.49 -22.85
N LYS A 535 -44.38 44.38 -23.53
CA LYS A 535 -45.45 44.21 -24.55
C LYS A 535 -45.16 42.89 -25.28
N LYS A 536 -46.04 42.10 -25.56
CA LYS A 536 -47.42 41.64 -25.61
C LYS A 536 -47.38 40.12 -25.76
#